data_88c745ab85a42b93a99cb6b79b2d7661
#
_entry.id   88c745ab85a42b93a99cb6b79b2d7661
#
_cell.length_a   1.000
_cell.length_b   1.000
_cell.length_c   1.000
_cell.angle_alpha   90.00
_cell.angle_beta   90.00
_cell.angle_gamma   90.00
#
_symmetry.space_group_name_H-M   'P 1'
#
loop_
_entity.id
_entity.type
_entity.pdbx_description
1 polymer ?
#
loop_
_entity_poly.entity_id
_entity_poly.type
_entity_poly.pdbx_seq_one_letter_code
_entity_poly.pdbx_strand_id
1 'polypeptide(L)'
;MAQTNEHPLEQTQTLRCDVLLVTATNVETQAILDVFSRQNTSFKRYQIGDSTYFDLGVIGESRAFLVQCEMGYGGPAGASLVVYEGIKALSPSAVVMVGIAFGLISQEQQLGDILVSRQLTGYELQKVEQGPDDTEIIIPRGDRAQASPRLLSLLRASIFDWEGPKVHFGLMLSGEKLARHKNFRKKLLSIEPEAIGGEMEGTGVYSAAYRTKVDWILIKAISDWADKHKDDTYQQQAAENAARFILHVLKQEGLAENKSGTPPSSQTSGEESSRRRAIGTIFRTYSVHTGWVLAVAWEPEGNRIASAGGDGVVRVWDADSTETLLTYRGHAWLSEKVNWPPKIYTIAWSPEGLRLASAGDGRKVYVWDATTGQTITEYNGHSGVLSNVFALAWSPDGKRIASACSTAGFDKTVHIWNAKPGGAVLRYNSSYGLIPNFSVSSVAWSPQGDRIASTCGDKSIRLWDATTGKPISRFRTSADWVYTVAWSPDGRRLALANGNSTAEILDSSTGRILLTYNGHHEGVRDIAWSPDGSRLATASNDTTVHIWDAATGTCLYIHEEHTAWTTSVAWSPDGTRIASASNDKTVQVWQAV
;
A
#
# COMPACT_ATOMS: atom_id res chain seq x y z
N MET A 1 40.19 -17.09 -29.82
CA MET A 1 40.56 -17.36 -28.42
C MET A 1 40.69 -16.02 -27.72
N ALA A 2 39.64 -15.57 -27.08
CA ALA A 2 39.65 -14.35 -26.29
C ALA A 2 39.86 -14.76 -24.82
N GLN A 3 40.90 -14.22 -24.23
CA GLN A 3 41.26 -14.47 -22.84
C GLN A 3 40.17 -13.93 -21.92
N THR A 4 39.56 -14.82 -21.16
CA THR A 4 38.64 -14.52 -20.05
C THR A 4 39.49 -14.08 -18.85
N ASN A 5 39.43 -12.79 -18.53
CA ASN A 5 39.91 -12.28 -17.25
C ASN A 5 38.86 -12.54 -16.18
N GLU A 6 38.97 -13.67 -15.50
CA GLU A 6 38.27 -13.93 -14.25
C GLU A 6 39.10 -13.31 -13.11
N HIS A 7 38.56 -12.26 -12.48
CA HIS A 7 39.13 -11.71 -11.27
C HIS A 7 38.36 -12.23 -10.05
N PRO A 8 39.00 -12.97 -9.13
CA PRO A 8 38.43 -13.23 -7.82
C PRO A 8 38.41 -11.91 -7.02
N LEU A 9 37.32 -11.69 -6.28
CA LEU A 9 37.15 -10.51 -5.40
C LEU A 9 38.25 -10.51 -4.32
N GLU A 10 39.27 -9.68 -4.47
CA GLU A 10 40.11 -9.25 -3.33
C GLU A 10 39.25 -8.41 -2.38
N GLN A 11 39.28 -8.78 -1.10
CA GLN A 11 38.64 -8.09 0.02
C GLN A 11 39.10 -6.63 0.05
N THR A 12 38.28 -5.67 -0.43
CA THR A 12 38.23 -4.23 0.00
C THR A 12 37.60 -3.23 -0.98
N GLN A 13 36.88 -3.62 -2.01
CA GLN A 13 36.03 -2.64 -2.71
C GLN A 13 34.57 -3.08 -2.62
N THR A 14 33.77 -2.41 -1.80
CA THR A 14 32.32 -2.55 -1.82
C THR A 14 31.81 -2.08 -3.19
N LEU A 15 31.43 -3.03 -4.04
CA LEU A 15 30.80 -2.75 -5.31
C LEU A 15 29.46 -2.06 -5.05
N ARG A 16 29.28 -0.85 -5.53
CA ARG A 16 27.97 -0.18 -5.47
C ARG A 16 27.01 -0.92 -6.39
N CYS A 17 25.90 -1.37 -5.88
CA CYS A 17 24.77 -1.91 -6.64
C CYS A 17 23.49 -1.23 -6.13
N ASP A 18 22.76 -0.58 -7.01
CA ASP A 18 21.50 0.04 -6.64
C ASP A 18 20.33 -0.90 -6.95
N VAL A 19 20.43 -1.66 -8.05
CA VAL A 19 19.38 -2.58 -8.50
C VAL A 19 19.97 -3.93 -8.90
N LEU A 20 19.44 -5.00 -8.31
CA LEU A 20 19.74 -6.36 -8.72
C LEU A 20 18.60 -6.89 -9.59
N LEU A 21 18.88 -7.10 -10.88
CA LEU A 21 17.99 -7.77 -11.82
C LEU A 21 18.17 -9.27 -11.71
N VAL A 22 17.06 -10.02 -11.70
CA VAL A 22 17.03 -11.48 -11.58
C VAL A 22 16.27 -12.07 -12.76
N THR A 23 16.83 -13.07 -13.39
CA THR A 23 16.20 -13.86 -14.47
C THR A 23 16.27 -15.34 -14.14
N ALA A 24 15.43 -16.16 -14.77
CA ALA A 24 15.39 -17.61 -14.52
C ALA A 24 15.84 -18.45 -15.73
N THR A 25 15.77 -17.88 -16.93
CA THR A 25 16.07 -18.63 -18.17
C THR A 25 17.17 -17.95 -18.97
N ASN A 26 17.83 -18.74 -19.84
CA ASN A 26 18.83 -18.19 -20.77
C ASN A 26 18.22 -17.17 -21.73
N VAL A 27 16.95 -17.37 -22.14
CA VAL A 27 16.25 -16.45 -23.05
C VAL A 27 16.06 -15.10 -22.39
N GLU A 28 15.63 -15.05 -21.13
CA GLU A 28 15.44 -13.82 -20.37
C GLU A 28 16.77 -13.11 -20.11
N THR A 29 17.80 -13.87 -19.69
CA THR A 29 19.15 -13.34 -19.46
C THR A 29 19.73 -12.73 -20.72
N GLN A 30 19.65 -13.43 -21.86
CA GLN A 30 20.16 -12.94 -23.13
C GLN A 30 19.41 -11.70 -23.60
N ALA A 31 18.07 -11.66 -23.44
CA ALA A 31 17.25 -10.50 -23.80
C ALA A 31 17.68 -9.24 -23.02
N ILE A 32 17.97 -9.36 -21.71
CA ILE A 32 18.50 -8.23 -20.92
C ILE A 32 19.87 -7.83 -21.43
N LEU A 33 20.78 -8.76 -21.62
CA LEU A 33 22.14 -8.45 -22.10
C LEU A 33 22.10 -7.77 -23.48
N ASP A 34 21.27 -8.23 -24.40
CA ASP A 34 21.13 -7.66 -25.75
C ASP A 34 20.54 -6.24 -25.71
N VAL A 35 19.48 -6.03 -24.93
CA VAL A 35 18.83 -4.70 -24.80
C VAL A 35 19.77 -3.70 -24.13
N PHE A 36 20.49 -4.11 -23.08
CA PHE A 36 21.41 -3.26 -22.33
C PHE A 36 22.76 -3.05 -23.04
N SER A 37 23.21 -3.98 -23.90
CA SER A 37 24.44 -3.83 -24.69
C SER A 37 24.39 -2.63 -25.63
N ARG A 38 23.20 -2.20 -26.05
CA ARG A 38 23.00 -0.98 -26.84
C ARG A 38 23.40 0.30 -26.07
N GLN A 39 23.54 0.22 -24.73
CA GLN A 39 23.97 1.32 -23.86
C GLN A 39 25.42 1.16 -23.40
N ASN A 40 25.91 -0.08 -23.24
CA ASN A 40 27.27 -0.38 -22.78
C ASN A 40 27.81 -1.61 -23.52
N THR A 41 28.92 -1.48 -24.18
CA THR A 41 29.46 -2.49 -25.11
C THR A 41 30.18 -3.66 -24.41
N SER A 42 30.44 -3.59 -23.10
CA SER A 42 31.10 -4.67 -22.36
C SER A 42 30.62 -4.74 -20.93
N PHE A 43 30.17 -5.93 -20.51
CA PHE A 43 29.75 -6.19 -19.13
C PHE A 43 30.88 -6.88 -18.37
N LYS A 44 31.22 -6.37 -17.17
CA LYS A 44 32.11 -7.06 -16.24
C LYS A 44 31.35 -8.21 -15.56
N ARG A 45 32.05 -9.28 -15.28
CA ARG A 45 31.49 -10.45 -14.60
C ARG A 45 32.14 -10.61 -13.23
N TYR A 46 31.34 -10.96 -12.24
CA TYR A 46 31.79 -11.21 -10.88
C TYR A 46 31.24 -12.55 -10.42
N GLN A 47 32.10 -13.37 -9.81
CA GLN A 47 31.67 -14.61 -9.19
C GLN A 47 31.33 -14.35 -7.72
N ILE A 48 30.10 -14.67 -7.32
CA ILE A 48 29.60 -14.56 -5.94
C ILE A 48 28.96 -15.90 -5.59
N GLY A 49 29.52 -16.63 -4.64
CA GLY A 49 29.15 -18.04 -4.42
C GLY A 49 29.35 -18.86 -5.70
N ASP A 50 28.35 -19.64 -6.04
CA ASP A 50 28.35 -20.47 -7.26
C ASP A 50 27.74 -19.75 -8.48
N SER A 51 27.37 -18.46 -8.35
CA SER A 51 26.64 -17.71 -9.37
C SER A 51 27.46 -16.59 -10.00
N THR A 52 27.25 -16.37 -11.31
CA THR A 52 27.89 -15.28 -12.07
C THR A 52 26.97 -14.07 -12.14
N TYR A 53 27.47 -12.91 -11.69
CA TYR A 53 26.78 -11.63 -11.73
C TYR A 53 27.38 -10.74 -12.81
N PHE A 54 26.54 -10.16 -13.65
CA PHE A 54 26.92 -9.23 -14.71
C PHE A 54 26.72 -7.80 -14.24
N ASP A 55 27.75 -6.99 -14.24
CA ASP A 55 27.65 -5.55 -14.01
C ASP A 55 27.19 -4.87 -15.30
N LEU A 56 25.96 -4.41 -15.32
CA LEU A 56 25.37 -3.72 -16.48
C LEU A 56 25.77 -2.26 -16.56
N GLY A 57 26.50 -1.76 -15.56
CA GLY A 57 26.93 -0.36 -15.47
C GLY A 57 25.88 0.55 -14.83
N VAL A 58 26.11 1.87 -14.99
CA VAL A 58 25.19 2.90 -14.52
C VAL A 58 24.23 3.27 -15.64
N ILE A 59 22.93 3.22 -15.34
CA ILE A 59 21.83 3.53 -16.26
C ILE A 59 20.96 4.57 -15.56
N GLY A 60 20.83 5.76 -16.15
CA GLY A 60 20.30 6.89 -15.39
C GLY A 60 21.16 7.14 -14.16
N GLU A 61 20.57 7.12 -12.98
CA GLU A 61 21.28 7.31 -11.71
C GLU A 61 21.59 5.99 -10.98
N SER A 62 21.15 4.84 -11.51
CA SER A 62 21.22 3.54 -10.85
C SER A 62 22.26 2.62 -11.46
N ARG A 63 23.12 2.01 -10.63
CA ARG A 63 23.99 0.92 -11.06
C ARG A 63 23.28 -0.40 -10.94
N ALA A 64 23.14 -1.09 -12.06
CA ALA A 64 22.41 -2.34 -12.17
C ALA A 64 23.35 -3.54 -12.31
N PHE A 65 23.02 -4.62 -11.61
CA PHE A 65 23.61 -5.95 -11.78
C PHE A 65 22.54 -6.94 -12.22
N LEU A 66 22.94 -7.95 -12.97
CA LEU A 66 22.08 -9.04 -13.42
C LEU A 66 22.64 -10.37 -12.91
N VAL A 67 21.74 -11.23 -12.41
CA VAL A 67 22.04 -12.62 -12.09
C VAL A 67 20.96 -13.53 -12.66
N GLN A 68 21.36 -14.70 -13.12
CA GLN A 68 20.45 -15.77 -13.51
C GLN A 68 20.36 -16.79 -12.38
N CYS A 69 19.15 -17.18 -11.99
CA CYS A 69 18.88 -18.32 -11.13
C CYS A 69 18.36 -19.50 -11.95
N GLU A 70 18.30 -20.69 -11.36
CA GLU A 70 17.57 -21.82 -11.95
C GLU A 70 16.06 -21.67 -11.80
N MET A 71 15.29 -22.32 -12.66
CA MET A 71 13.83 -22.35 -12.57
C MET A 71 13.38 -23.01 -11.27
N GLY A 72 12.39 -22.36 -10.62
CA GLY A 72 11.89 -22.77 -9.31
C GLY A 72 12.54 -22.00 -8.15
N TYR A 73 11.94 -22.07 -6.97
CA TYR A 73 12.43 -21.33 -5.80
C TYR A 73 13.34 -22.15 -4.87
N GLY A 74 13.43 -23.46 -5.03
CA GLY A 74 14.17 -24.39 -4.20
C GLY A 74 15.47 -24.88 -4.85
N GLY A 75 16.37 -25.42 -4.03
CA GLY A 75 17.65 -25.97 -4.48
C GLY A 75 18.84 -24.99 -4.38
N PRO A 76 20.08 -25.50 -4.60
CA PRO A 76 21.30 -24.70 -4.42
C PRO A 76 21.46 -23.52 -5.37
N ALA A 77 20.90 -23.61 -6.59
CA ALA A 77 20.91 -22.55 -7.59
C ALA A 77 19.52 -21.90 -7.77
N GLY A 78 18.56 -22.20 -6.89
CA GLY A 78 17.22 -21.65 -6.93
C GLY A 78 17.17 -20.17 -6.56
N ALA A 79 16.12 -19.48 -6.99
CA ALA A 79 15.98 -18.04 -6.86
C ALA A 79 16.19 -17.51 -5.42
N SER A 80 15.74 -18.24 -4.40
CA SER A 80 15.87 -17.79 -3.01
C SER A 80 17.32 -17.68 -2.55
N LEU A 81 18.17 -18.63 -2.87
CA LEU A 81 19.58 -18.64 -2.44
C LEU A 81 20.42 -17.65 -3.24
N VAL A 82 20.31 -17.69 -4.58
CA VAL A 82 21.06 -16.81 -5.49
C VAL A 82 20.77 -15.34 -5.18
N VAL A 83 19.49 -14.98 -4.99
CA VAL A 83 19.10 -13.60 -4.65
C VAL A 83 19.61 -13.20 -3.27
N TYR A 84 19.52 -14.08 -2.27
CA TYR A 84 20.02 -13.80 -0.93
C TYR A 84 21.53 -13.55 -0.89
N GLU A 85 22.32 -14.36 -1.60
CA GLU A 85 23.77 -14.17 -1.73
C GLU A 85 24.11 -12.87 -2.45
N GLY A 86 23.41 -12.58 -3.54
CA GLY A 86 23.55 -11.33 -4.27
C GLY A 86 23.23 -10.09 -3.42
N ILE A 87 22.16 -10.14 -2.64
CA ILE A 87 21.81 -9.04 -1.71
C ILE A 87 22.92 -8.86 -0.66
N LYS A 88 23.43 -9.93 -0.08
CA LYS A 88 24.51 -9.83 0.91
C LYS A 88 25.81 -9.26 0.35
N ALA A 89 26.18 -9.66 -0.85
CA ALA A 89 27.45 -9.26 -1.46
C ALA A 89 27.41 -7.85 -2.08
N LEU A 90 26.28 -7.47 -2.68
CA LEU A 90 26.14 -6.24 -3.46
C LEU A 90 25.36 -5.15 -2.74
N SER A 91 24.60 -5.49 -1.69
CA SER A 91 23.75 -4.56 -0.90
C SER A 91 22.85 -3.67 -1.76
N PRO A 92 22.07 -4.22 -2.72
CA PRO A 92 21.18 -3.43 -3.56
C PRO A 92 20.05 -2.80 -2.74
N SER A 93 19.54 -1.66 -3.19
CA SER A 93 18.33 -1.06 -2.62
C SER A 93 17.05 -1.71 -3.17
N ALA A 94 17.12 -2.36 -4.33
CA ALA A 94 15.99 -3.03 -4.94
C ALA A 94 16.40 -4.33 -5.66
N VAL A 95 15.50 -5.33 -5.61
CA VAL A 95 15.57 -6.56 -6.41
C VAL A 95 14.39 -6.57 -7.38
N VAL A 96 14.68 -6.67 -8.66
CA VAL A 96 13.66 -6.71 -9.71
C VAL A 96 13.78 -8.01 -10.48
N MET A 97 12.78 -8.88 -10.38
CA MET A 97 12.73 -10.06 -11.23
C MET A 97 12.16 -9.70 -12.59
N VAL A 98 12.91 -9.98 -13.63
CA VAL A 98 12.56 -9.64 -15.02
C VAL A 98 12.49 -10.91 -15.86
N GLY A 99 11.43 -11.06 -16.65
CA GLY A 99 11.32 -12.26 -17.49
C GLY A 99 9.96 -12.46 -18.14
N ILE A 100 9.57 -13.72 -18.31
CA ILE A 100 8.34 -14.13 -18.96
C ILE A 100 7.35 -14.77 -17.98
N ALA A 101 6.07 -14.75 -18.33
CA ALA A 101 4.98 -15.32 -17.55
C ALA A 101 3.86 -15.82 -18.46
N PHE A 102 2.95 -16.63 -17.92
CA PHE A 102 1.68 -16.90 -18.59
C PHE A 102 0.62 -15.87 -18.20
N GLY A 103 -0.21 -15.46 -19.16
CA GLY A 103 -1.34 -14.57 -18.94
C GLY A 103 -2.60 -15.32 -18.52
N LEU A 104 -3.50 -14.66 -17.79
CA LEU A 104 -4.75 -15.24 -17.30
C LEU A 104 -6.01 -14.59 -17.91
N ILE A 105 -5.97 -13.32 -18.28
CA ILE A 105 -7.14 -12.53 -18.72
C ILE A 105 -7.09 -12.27 -20.23
N SER A 106 -7.36 -13.31 -21.04
CA SER A 106 -7.22 -13.25 -22.51
C SER A 106 -8.15 -12.27 -23.26
N GLN A 107 -9.12 -11.67 -22.60
CA GLN A 107 -9.99 -10.64 -23.20
C GLN A 107 -9.40 -9.22 -23.08
N GLU A 108 -8.51 -8.99 -22.12
CA GLU A 108 -7.93 -7.68 -21.81
C GLU A 108 -6.43 -7.60 -22.04
N GLN A 109 -5.77 -8.75 -22.21
CA GLN A 109 -4.32 -8.91 -22.34
C GLN A 109 -3.96 -9.50 -23.72
N GLN A 110 -2.75 -9.19 -24.19
CA GLN A 110 -2.16 -9.72 -25.40
C GLN A 110 -0.80 -10.37 -25.13
N LEU A 111 -0.37 -11.28 -26.01
CA LEU A 111 1.01 -11.79 -25.95
C LEU A 111 2.00 -10.65 -26.09
N GLY A 112 3.00 -10.62 -25.23
CA GLY A 112 3.98 -9.55 -25.15
C GLY A 112 3.62 -8.39 -24.21
N ASP A 113 2.37 -8.32 -23.70
CA ASP A 113 2.00 -7.34 -22.67
C ASP A 113 2.80 -7.56 -21.37
N ILE A 114 3.07 -6.47 -20.67
CA ILE A 114 3.86 -6.47 -19.43
C ILE A 114 2.94 -6.68 -18.23
N LEU A 115 3.32 -7.60 -17.36
CA LEU A 115 2.69 -7.85 -16.07
C LEU A 115 3.61 -7.35 -14.94
N VAL A 116 3.11 -6.49 -14.08
CA VAL A 116 3.80 -5.98 -12.90
C VAL A 116 3.08 -6.48 -11.65
N SER A 117 3.82 -7.16 -10.76
CA SER A 117 3.25 -7.67 -9.52
C SER A 117 2.93 -6.53 -8.55
N ARG A 118 1.66 -6.38 -8.18
CA ARG A 118 1.26 -5.64 -6.98
C ARG A 118 1.32 -6.53 -5.75
N GLN A 119 0.92 -7.77 -5.95
CA GLN A 119 0.91 -8.83 -4.96
C GLN A 119 1.41 -10.12 -5.59
N LEU A 120 1.96 -10.99 -4.76
CA LEU A 120 2.39 -12.33 -5.13
C LEU A 120 1.76 -13.34 -4.17
N THR A 121 1.25 -14.45 -4.69
CA THR A 121 0.76 -15.58 -3.88
C THR A 121 1.18 -16.91 -4.48
N GLY A 122 1.52 -17.87 -3.61
CA GLY A 122 1.82 -19.23 -4.03
C GLY A 122 0.54 -20.03 -4.29
N TYR A 123 0.34 -20.55 -5.49
CA TYR A 123 -0.85 -21.34 -5.82
C TYR A 123 -0.79 -22.81 -5.41
N GLU A 124 0.35 -23.29 -4.89
CA GLU A 124 0.51 -24.68 -4.42
C GLU A 124 0.15 -24.87 -2.95
N LEU A 125 0.13 -23.81 -2.16
CA LEU A 125 -0.28 -23.85 -0.76
C LEU A 125 -1.80 -23.84 -0.68
N GLN A 126 -2.43 -25.02 -0.74
CA GLN A 126 -3.86 -25.20 -0.74
C GLN A 126 -4.31 -26.18 0.35
N LYS A 127 -5.46 -25.90 0.96
CA LYS A 127 -6.22 -26.86 1.75
C LYS A 127 -7.38 -27.35 0.90
N VAL A 128 -7.51 -28.65 0.73
CA VAL A 128 -8.67 -29.27 0.07
C VAL A 128 -9.62 -29.72 1.18
N GLU A 129 -10.86 -29.23 1.17
CA GLU A 129 -11.94 -29.64 2.04
C GLU A 129 -13.03 -30.32 1.22
N GLN A 130 -13.73 -31.26 1.81
CA GLN A 130 -14.88 -31.91 1.20
C GLN A 130 -16.10 -31.01 1.39
N GLY A 131 -16.67 -30.53 0.28
CA GLY A 131 -17.89 -29.73 0.27
C GLY A 131 -19.15 -30.60 0.26
N PRO A 132 -20.34 -29.98 0.33
CA PRO A 132 -21.61 -30.67 0.07
C PRO A 132 -21.57 -31.33 -1.31
N ASP A 133 -22.17 -32.50 -1.43
CA ASP A 133 -22.27 -33.27 -2.68
C ASP A 133 -20.92 -33.79 -3.26
N ASP A 134 -19.96 -34.15 -2.38
CA ASP A 134 -18.66 -34.69 -2.76
C ASP A 134 -17.80 -33.76 -3.63
N THR A 135 -18.10 -32.46 -3.60
CA THR A 135 -17.31 -31.43 -4.30
C THR A 135 -16.06 -31.07 -3.52
N GLU A 136 -14.91 -30.97 -4.22
CA GLU A 136 -13.68 -30.45 -3.63
C GLU A 136 -13.76 -28.92 -3.48
N ILE A 137 -13.66 -28.41 -2.24
CA ILE A 137 -13.47 -26.99 -1.94
C ILE A 137 -11.98 -26.76 -1.73
N ILE A 138 -11.39 -25.97 -2.63
CA ILE A 138 -9.97 -25.59 -2.57
C ILE A 138 -9.87 -24.24 -1.89
N ILE A 139 -9.19 -24.21 -0.74
CA ILE A 139 -8.95 -22.99 0.05
C ILE A 139 -7.48 -22.63 -0.11
N PRO A 140 -7.14 -21.48 -0.73
CA PRO A 140 -5.76 -21.01 -0.79
C PRO A 140 -5.21 -20.83 0.62
N ARG A 141 -3.99 -21.29 0.86
CA ARG A 141 -3.24 -21.07 2.10
C ARG A 141 -1.94 -20.37 1.74
N GLY A 142 -1.74 -19.20 2.25
CA GLY A 142 -0.54 -18.40 2.09
C GLY A 142 -0.86 -16.91 2.18
N ASP A 143 0.07 -16.15 2.75
CA ASP A 143 -0.04 -14.71 2.78
C ASP A 143 0.24 -14.16 1.37
N ARG A 144 -0.54 -13.17 0.94
CA ARG A 144 -0.25 -12.41 -0.26
C ARG A 144 0.88 -11.42 0.04
N ALA A 145 2.05 -11.69 -0.53
CA ALA A 145 3.19 -10.81 -0.40
C ALA A 145 2.97 -9.52 -1.20
N GLN A 146 3.13 -8.37 -0.56
CA GLN A 146 3.01 -7.06 -1.21
C GLN A 146 4.34 -6.70 -1.87
N ALA A 147 4.32 -6.26 -3.13
CA ALA A 147 5.47 -5.65 -3.77
C ALA A 147 5.76 -4.27 -3.16
N SER A 148 6.99 -3.77 -3.32
CA SER A 148 7.37 -2.47 -2.78
C SER A 148 6.49 -1.34 -3.31
N PRO A 149 5.83 -0.55 -2.44
CA PRO A 149 5.04 0.62 -2.85
C PRO A 149 5.89 1.65 -3.61
N ARG A 150 7.16 1.83 -3.20
CA ARG A 150 8.12 2.73 -3.86
C ARG A 150 8.36 2.32 -5.30
N LEU A 151 8.66 1.03 -5.54
CA LEU A 151 8.88 0.51 -6.89
C LEU A 151 7.61 0.57 -7.75
N LEU A 152 6.44 0.29 -7.16
CA LEU A 152 5.16 0.41 -7.86
C LEU A 152 4.88 1.84 -8.32
N SER A 153 5.16 2.83 -7.47
CA SER A 153 5.00 4.26 -7.83
C SER A 153 5.90 4.65 -9.00
N LEU A 154 7.19 4.28 -8.95
CA LEU A 154 8.15 4.54 -10.03
C LEU A 154 7.73 3.89 -11.35
N LEU A 155 7.31 2.62 -11.31
CA LEU A 155 6.85 1.90 -12.49
C LEU A 155 5.59 2.52 -13.11
N ARG A 156 4.68 3.06 -12.29
CA ARG A 156 3.49 3.75 -12.78
C ARG A 156 3.81 5.09 -13.43
N ALA A 157 4.73 5.86 -12.85
CA ALA A 157 5.20 7.10 -13.45
C ALA A 157 5.83 6.84 -14.82
N SER A 158 6.64 5.78 -14.93
CA SER A 158 7.33 5.42 -16.18
C SER A 158 6.41 4.99 -17.33
N ILE A 159 5.12 4.69 -17.08
CA ILE A 159 4.18 4.31 -18.14
C ILE A 159 3.76 5.51 -19.01
N PHE A 160 3.76 6.72 -18.46
CA PHE A 160 3.30 7.90 -19.21
C PHE A 160 4.08 8.13 -20.51
N ASP A 161 5.38 7.81 -20.53
CA ASP A 161 6.26 7.96 -21.68
C ASP A 161 6.67 6.61 -22.30
N TRP A 162 5.97 5.51 -21.93
CA TRP A 162 6.24 4.19 -22.44
C TRP A 162 5.59 3.93 -23.79
N GLU A 163 6.39 3.82 -24.85
CA GLU A 163 5.94 3.48 -26.21
C GLU A 163 6.12 1.98 -26.51
N GLY A 164 5.54 1.11 -25.69
CA GLY A 164 5.65 -0.34 -25.83
C GLY A 164 4.34 -1.06 -25.56
N PRO A 165 4.40 -2.39 -25.36
CA PRO A 165 3.22 -3.19 -25.00
C PRO A 165 2.55 -2.67 -23.75
N LYS A 166 1.24 -2.95 -23.62
CA LYS A 166 0.43 -2.52 -22.49
C LYS A 166 0.97 -3.09 -21.17
N VAL A 167 0.91 -2.28 -20.11
CA VAL A 167 1.36 -2.67 -18.77
C VAL A 167 0.15 -2.91 -17.87
N HIS A 168 0.10 -4.09 -17.25
CA HIS A 168 -0.97 -4.50 -16.34
C HIS A 168 -0.40 -4.69 -14.92
N PHE A 169 -1.05 -4.10 -13.92
CA PHE A 169 -0.70 -4.24 -12.52
C PHE A 169 -1.71 -5.13 -11.79
N GLY A 170 -1.25 -6.14 -11.08
CA GLY A 170 -2.18 -7.01 -10.35
C GLY A 170 -1.52 -8.12 -9.54
N LEU A 171 -2.36 -9.05 -9.10
CA LEU A 171 -1.92 -10.24 -8.39
C LEU A 171 -1.22 -11.20 -9.35
N MET A 172 0.02 -11.55 -9.04
CA MET A 172 0.77 -12.60 -9.73
C MET A 172 0.73 -13.90 -8.93
N LEU A 173 0.62 -15.01 -9.64
CA LEU A 173 0.68 -16.35 -9.06
C LEU A 173 2.09 -16.92 -9.22
N SER A 174 2.62 -17.56 -8.17
CA SER A 174 3.92 -18.21 -8.22
C SER A 174 3.82 -19.66 -7.76
N GLY A 175 4.48 -20.60 -8.47
CA GLY A 175 4.50 -22.01 -8.09
C GLY A 175 5.31 -22.86 -9.03
N GLU A 176 5.77 -24.04 -8.56
CA GLU A 176 6.72 -24.91 -9.29
C GLU A 176 6.12 -25.68 -10.48
N LYS A 177 4.80 -25.73 -10.61
CA LYS A 177 4.15 -26.52 -11.67
C LYS A 177 3.82 -25.68 -12.89
N LEU A 178 4.39 -26.06 -14.02
CA LEU A 178 4.02 -25.51 -15.33
C LEU A 178 2.56 -25.84 -15.66
N ALA A 179 1.77 -24.80 -15.87
CA ALA A 179 0.38 -24.91 -16.33
C ALA A 179 0.35 -25.31 -17.82
N ARG A 180 0.15 -26.60 -18.11
CA ARG A 180 0.05 -27.12 -19.51
C ARG A 180 -1.35 -27.60 -19.90
N HIS A 181 -2.38 -27.27 -19.13
CA HIS A 181 -3.74 -27.78 -19.38
C HIS A 181 -4.79 -26.71 -19.24
N LYS A 182 -5.72 -26.59 -20.21
CA LYS A 182 -6.83 -25.60 -20.19
C LYS A 182 -7.64 -25.59 -18.89
N ASN A 183 -7.80 -26.75 -18.23
CA ASN A 183 -8.51 -26.84 -16.97
C ASN A 183 -7.71 -26.25 -15.81
N PHE A 184 -6.38 -26.20 -15.91
CA PHE A 184 -5.53 -25.60 -14.86
C PHE A 184 -5.72 -24.09 -14.79
N ARG A 185 -5.74 -23.39 -15.92
CA ARG A 185 -6.05 -21.95 -15.98
C ARG A 185 -7.42 -21.64 -15.37
N LYS A 186 -8.45 -22.42 -15.72
CA LYS A 186 -9.79 -22.27 -15.14
C LYS A 186 -9.77 -22.50 -13.62
N LYS A 187 -9.01 -23.49 -13.17
CA LYS A 187 -8.83 -23.79 -11.76
C LYS A 187 -8.13 -22.63 -11.02
N LEU A 188 -7.06 -22.06 -11.56
CA LEU A 188 -6.38 -20.90 -10.99
C LEU A 188 -7.32 -19.69 -10.87
N LEU A 189 -8.07 -19.37 -11.92
CA LEU A 189 -9.05 -18.27 -11.92
C LEU A 189 -10.25 -18.53 -10.98
N SER A 190 -10.58 -19.78 -10.68
CA SER A 190 -11.62 -20.07 -9.69
C SER A 190 -11.13 -19.87 -8.26
N ILE A 191 -9.83 -19.99 -8.02
CA ILE A 191 -9.17 -19.80 -6.73
C ILE A 191 -8.82 -18.33 -6.51
N GLU A 192 -8.22 -17.69 -7.52
CA GLU A 192 -7.79 -16.29 -7.51
C GLU A 192 -8.33 -15.55 -8.76
N PRO A 193 -9.61 -15.10 -8.73
CA PRO A 193 -10.26 -14.49 -9.90
C PRO A 193 -9.61 -13.18 -10.39
N GLU A 194 -8.87 -12.51 -9.53
CA GLU A 194 -8.19 -11.23 -9.80
C GLU A 194 -6.73 -11.38 -10.26
N ALA A 195 -6.24 -12.63 -10.38
CA ALA A 195 -4.89 -12.87 -10.83
C ALA A 195 -4.72 -12.50 -12.32
N ILE A 196 -3.67 -11.72 -12.62
CA ILE A 196 -3.37 -11.27 -13.98
C ILE A 196 -2.44 -12.22 -14.73
N GLY A 197 -1.68 -13.04 -14.04
CA GLY A 197 -0.74 -14.01 -14.64
C GLY A 197 -0.02 -14.82 -13.60
N GLY A 198 0.92 -15.65 -14.04
CA GLY A 198 1.73 -16.47 -13.12
C GLY A 198 3.08 -16.87 -13.71
N GLU A 199 3.99 -17.25 -12.80
CA GLU A 199 5.37 -17.59 -13.05
C GLU A 199 5.90 -18.60 -11.99
N MET A 200 7.20 -18.93 -11.96
CA MET A 200 7.69 -20.06 -11.16
C MET A 200 8.72 -19.69 -10.07
N GLU A 201 9.26 -18.49 -10.04
CA GLU A 201 10.42 -18.13 -9.23
C GLU A 201 10.16 -17.01 -8.22
N GLY A 202 9.10 -16.25 -8.37
CA GLY A 202 8.81 -15.03 -7.61
C GLY A 202 8.74 -15.24 -6.11
N THR A 203 8.24 -16.38 -5.66
CA THR A 203 8.22 -16.72 -4.22
C THR A 203 9.65 -16.80 -3.64
N GLY A 204 10.62 -17.29 -4.43
CA GLY A 204 12.03 -17.33 -4.03
C GLY A 204 12.64 -15.93 -3.91
N VAL A 205 12.38 -15.07 -4.89
CA VAL A 205 12.82 -13.66 -4.88
C VAL A 205 12.21 -12.91 -3.69
N TYR A 206 10.90 -13.03 -3.49
CA TYR A 206 10.21 -12.45 -2.34
C TYR A 206 10.83 -12.91 -1.02
N SER A 207 11.04 -14.23 -0.85
CA SER A 207 11.56 -14.79 0.40
C SER A 207 12.95 -14.25 0.75
N ALA A 208 13.83 -14.08 -0.24
CA ALA A 208 15.16 -13.53 -0.06
C ALA A 208 15.09 -12.02 0.29
N ALA A 209 14.31 -11.25 -0.46
CA ALA A 209 14.13 -9.81 -0.27
C ALA A 209 13.47 -9.49 1.08
N TYR A 210 12.45 -10.23 1.48
CA TYR A 210 11.76 -10.08 2.76
C TYR A 210 12.70 -10.28 3.97
N ARG A 211 13.52 -11.34 3.92
CA ARG A 211 14.51 -11.64 4.99
C ARG A 211 15.58 -10.56 5.13
N THR A 212 15.92 -9.91 4.05
CA THR A 212 17.00 -8.91 4.00
C THR A 212 16.46 -7.47 4.05
N LYS A 213 15.13 -7.29 4.06
CA LYS A 213 14.43 -5.98 4.04
C LYS A 213 14.81 -5.13 2.83
N VAL A 214 14.96 -5.75 1.68
CA VAL A 214 15.23 -5.09 0.39
C VAL A 214 13.92 -4.99 -0.39
N ASP A 215 13.70 -3.87 -1.06
CA ASP A 215 12.57 -3.66 -1.94
C ASP A 215 12.55 -4.70 -3.07
N TRP A 216 11.38 -5.20 -3.44
CA TRP A 216 11.24 -6.18 -4.50
C TRP A 216 10.01 -5.96 -5.37
N ILE A 217 10.10 -6.37 -6.64
CA ILE A 217 9.00 -6.40 -7.58
C ILE A 217 9.27 -7.39 -8.71
N LEU A 218 8.19 -7.91 -9.35
CA LEU A 218 8.27 -8.73 -10.54
C LEU A 218 7.78 -7.93 -11.76
N ILE A 219 8.54 -7.98 -12.84
CA ILE A 219 8.21 -7.42 -14.16
C ILE A 219 8.31 -8.55 -15.16
N LYS A 220 7.20 -9.05 -15.65
CA LYS A 220 7.13 -10.19 -16.55
C LYS A 220 6.39 -9.81 -17.82
N ALA A 221 6.70 -10.42 -18.96
CA ALA A 221 5.89 -10.27 -20.15
C ALA A 221 5.18 -11.56 -20.53
N ILE A 222 3.98 -11.46 -21.08
CA ILE A 222 3.17 -12.62 -21.42
C ILE A 222 3.78 -13.35 -22.60
N SER A 223 4.23 -14.58 -22.39
CA SER A 223 4.76 -15.46 -23.44
C SER A 223 3.76 -16.51 -23.91
N ASP A 224 2.80 -16.87 -23.07
CA ASP A 224 1.79 -17.89 -23.37
C ASP A 224 0.54 -17.72 -22.48
N TRP A 225 -0.47 -18.58 -22.72
CA TRP A 225 -1.75 -18.56 -22.02
C TRP A 225 -1.95 -19.75 -21.08
N ALA A 226 -0.88 -20.40 -20.66
CA ALA A 226 -0.95 -21.63 -19.87
C ALA A 226 -1.79 -22.74 -20.57
N ASP A 227 -1.73 -22.82 -21.89
CA ASP A 227 -2.46 -23.80 -22.69
C ASP A 227 -1.50 -24.74 -23.46
N LYS A 228 -2.06 -25.64 -24.32
CA LYS A 228 -1.28 -26.64 -25.05
C LYS A 228 -0.42 -26.08 -26.19
N HIS A 229 -0.65 -24.84 -26.58
CA HIS A 229 0.02 -24.19 -27.71
C HIS A 229 1.16 -23.29 -27.21
N LYS A 230 2.20 -23.91 -26.65
CA LYS A 230 3.43 -23.19 -26.32
C LYS A 230 4.22 -22.96 -27.60
N ASP A 231 4.25 -21.72 -28.08
CA ASP A 231 5.06 -21.32 -29.23
C ASP A 231 6.31 -20.60 -28.71
N ASP A 232 7.46 -21.23 -28.87
CA ASP A 232 8.74 -20.70 -28.40
C ASP A 232 9.13 -19.38 -29.11
N THR A 233 8.50 -19.06 -30.24
CA THR A 233 8.73 -17.79 -30.96
C THR A 233 8.32 -16.56 -30.16
N TYR A 234 7.30 -16.66 -29.31
CA TYR A 234 6.87 -15.54 -28.46
C TYR A 234 7.70 -15.34 -27.19
N GLN A 235 8.44 -16.35 -26.75
CA GLN A 235 9.26 -16.23 -25.52
C GLN A 235 10.35 -15.16 -25.68
N GLN A 236 11.06 -15.16 -26.80
CA GLN A 236 12.11 -14.19 -27.05
C GLN A 236 11.56 -12.78 -27.13
N GLN A 237 10.44 -12.56 -27.84
CA GLN A 237 9.81 -11.25 -27.96
C GLN A 237 9.28 -10.75 -26.61
N ALA A 238 8.66 -11.62 -25.81
CA ALA A 238 8.19 -11.29 -24.47
C ALA A 238 9.35 -10.92 -23.55
N ALA A 239 10.43 -11.71 -23.53
CA ALA A 239 11.61 -11.41 -22.75
C ALA A 239 12.25 -10.06 -23.16
N GLU A 240 12.31 -9.77 -24.46
CA GLU A 240 12.80 -8.47 -24.97
C GLU A 240 11.90 -7.32 -24.52
N ASN A 241 10.58 -7.49 -24.52
CA ASN A 241 9.63 -6.48 -24.05
C ASN A 241 9.83 -6.17 -22.57
N ALA A 242 9.96 -7.19 -21.71
CA ALA A 242 10.26 -7.01 -20.30
C ALA A 242 11.60 -6.31 -20.07
N ALA A 243 12.64 -6.70 -20.82
CA ALA A 243 13.96 -6.08 -20.77
C ALA A 243 13.95 -4.60 -21.21
N ARG A 244 13.19 -4.28 -22.26
CA ARG A 244 13.01 -2.89 -22.73
C ARG A 244 12.27 -2.04 -21.71
N PHE A 245 11.25 -2.58 -21.08
CA PHE A 245 10.48 -1.86 -20.07
C PHE A 245 11.33 -1.53 -18.83
N ILE A 246 12.07 -2.50 -18.27
CA ILE A 246 12.95 -2.20 -17.13
C ILE A 246 14.09 -1.23 -17.51
N LEU A 247 14.64 -1.31 -18.72
CA LEU A 247 15.62 -0.33 -19.20
C LEU A 247 15.02 1.08 -19.28
N HIS A 248 13.77 1.19 -19.75
CA HIS A 248 13.05 2.46 -19.81
C HIS A 248 12.89 3.06 -18.41
N VAL A 249 12.44 2.26 -17.43
CA VAL A 249 12.29 2.67 -16.03
C VAL A 249 13.61 3.14 -15.42
N LEU A 250 14.71 2.40 -15.63
CA LEU A 250 16.03 2.76 -15.11
C LEU A 250 16.60 4.06 -15.72
N LYS A 251 16.16 4.45 -16.91
CA LYS A 251 16.59 5.69 -17.56
C LYS A 251 15.87 6.92 -17.05
N GLN A 252 14.61 6.81 -16.68
CA GLN A 252 13.78 7.97 -16.30
C GLN A 252 14.01 8.39 -14.86
N GLU A 253 14.03 7.44 -13.92
CA GLU A 253 14.21 7.73 -12.50
C GLU A 253 15.10 6.67 -11.86
N GLY A 254 16.14 7.10 -11.16
CA GLY A 254 17.03 6.19 -10.48
C GLY A 254 16.30 5.36 -9.44
N LEU A 255 16.36 4.01 -9.55
CA LEU A 255 15.91 3.09 -8.50
C LEU A 255 16.85 3.09 -7.28
N ALA A 256 17.89 3.93 -7.30
CA ALA A 256 18.86 4.07 -6.23
C ALA A 256 18.25 4.78 -5.01
N GLU A 257 18.42 4.21 -3.82
CA GLU A 257 18.36 5.02 -2.61
C GLU A 257 19.58 5.93 -2.53
N ASN A 258 19.38 7.25 -2.38
CA ASN A 258 20.46 8.18 -2.12
C ASN A 258 21.10 7.92 -0.73
N LYS A 259 22.03 6.96 -0.66
CA LYS A 259 22.94 6.80 0.48
C LYS A 259 24.18 7.69 0.27
N SER A 260 24.10 8.99 0.55
CA SER A 260 25.27 9.84 0.64
C SER A 260 25.47 10.35 2.06
N GLY A 261 26.34 9.69 2.80
CA GLY A 261 27.01 10.24 3.97
C GLY A 261 28.42 10.68 3.57
N THR A 262 28.66 11.96 3.34
CA THR A 262 29.84 12.78 3.66
C THR A 262 29.72 14.15 2.98
N PRO A 263 29.98 15.26 3.66
CA PRO A 263 29.84 16.59 3.07
C PRO A 263 31.05 16.95 2.19
N PRO A 264 30.88 17.48 0.98
CA PRO A 264 31.94 18.09 0.23
C PRO A 264 32.04 19.60 0.53
N SER A 265 33.28 20.06 0.66
CA SER A 265 33.69 21.44 0.73
C SER A 265 33.27 22.24 -0.53
N SER A 266 32.95 23.50 -0.30
CA SER A 266 32.59 24.58 -1.22
C SER A 266 33.29 24.59 -2.56
N GLN A 267 32.53 24.66 -3.68
CA GLN A 267 32.67 25.66 -4.74
C GLN A 267 31.48 25.62 -5.74
N THR A 268 31.03 26.79 -6.02
CA THR A 268 30.03 27.37 -6.92
C THR A 268 29.85 26.76 -8.30
N SER A 269 28.62 26.57 -8.72
CA SER A 269 27.84 27.15 -9.84
C SER A 269 26.86 26.15 -10.46
N GLY A 270 25.58 26.47 -10.36
CA GLY A 270 24.52 26.29 -11.34
C GLY A 270 24.21 24.88 -11.86
N GLU A 271 23.31 24.19 -11.14
CA GLU A 271 22.33 23.28 -11.71
C GLU A 271 21.37 22.88 -10.57
N GLU A 272 20.07 22.94 -10.79
CA GLU A 272 19.04 22.57 -9.82
C GLU A 272 19.05 21.05 -9.62
N SER A 273 19.93 20.56 -8.74
CA SER A 273 19.87 19.21 -8.22
C SER A 273 18.79 19.15 -7.12
N SER A 274 17.93 18.12 -7.17
CA SER A 274 16.93 17.82 -6.16
C SER A 274 17.55 17.79 -4.75
N ARG A 275 17.53 18.95 -4.06
CA ARG A 275 17.90 19.06 -2.65
C ARG A 275 16.89 18.21 -1.86
N ARG A 276 17.36 17.30 -0.99
CA ARG A 276 16.51 16.74 0.08
C ARG A 276 15.84 17.92 0.77
N ARG A 277 14.53 18.01 0.64
CA ARG A 277 13.78 19.08 1.30
C ARG A 277 13.83 18.81 2.80
N ALA A 278 13.98 19.85 3.60
CA ALA A 278 13.96 19.73 5.04
C ALA A 278 12.58 19.18 5.51
N ILE A 279 12.57 18.38 6.57
CA ILE A 279 11.32 17.93 7.21
C ILE A 279 10.45 19.17 7.47
N GLY A 280 9.16 19.06 7.20
CA GLY A 280 8.21 20.16 7.31
C GLY A 280 8.10 21.07 6.09
N THR A 281 8.95 20.90 5.07
CA THR A 281 8.80 21.68 3.83
C THR A 281 7.43 21.42 3.21
N ILE A 282 6.61 22.47 3.06
CA ILE A 282 5.30 22.37 2.41
C ILE A 282 5.53 22.22 0.91
N PHE A 283 5.02 21.15 0.34
CA PHE A 283 5.00 20.94 -1.11
C PHE A 283 3.84 21.70 -1.75
N ARG A 284 2.65 21.55 -1.15
CA ARG A 284 1.40 22.08 -1.69
C ARG A 284 0.42 22.41 -0.57
N THR A 285 -0.39 23.41 -0.84
CA THR A 285 -1.56 23.74 -0.04
C THR A 285 -2.80 23.69 -0.93
N TYR A 286 -3.72 22.79 -0.63
CA TYR A 286 -5.01 22.69 -1.30
C TYR A 286 -6.06 23.50 -0.56
N SER A 287 -6.57 24.59 -1.18
CA SER A 287 -7.46 25.58 -0.54
C SER A 287 -8.81 25.74 -1.24
N VAL A 288 -9.28 24.70 -1.94
CA VAL A 288 -10.53 24.74 -2.72
C VAL A 288 -11.78 24.51 -1.85
N HIS A 289 -11.62 23.99 -0.62
CA HIS A 289 -12.74 23.80 0.30
C HIS A 289 -13.30 25.14 0.81
N THR A 290 -14.62 25.27 0.82
CA THR A 290 -15.30 26.48 1.35
C THR A 290 -15.69 26.34 2.83
N GLY A 291 -15.70 25.13 3.37
CA GLY A 291 -15.92 24.79 4.77
C GLY A 291 -14.70 24.12 5.40
N TRP A 292 -14.77 23.85 6.71
CA TRP A 292 -13.76 23.11 7.44
C TRP A 292 -13.43 21.80 6.74
N VAL A 293 -12.15 21.43 6.63
CA VAL A 293 -11.78 20.09 6.15
C VAL A 293 -11.70 19.18 7.37
N LEU A 294 -12.48 18.11 7.37
CA LEU A 294 -12.65 17.22 8.53
C LEU A 294 -11.98 15.87 8.35
N ALA A 295 -11.74 15.47 7.11
CA ALA A 295 -11.11 14.20 6.78
C ALA A 295 -10.19 14.35 5.58
N VAL A 296 -9.04 13.70 5.65
CA VAL A 296 -8.09 13.53 4.55
C VAL A 296 -7.63 12.07 4.49
N ALA A 297 -7.49 11.55 3.29
CA ALA A 297 -6.98 10.20 3.08
C ALA A 297 -6.12 10.16 1.82
N TRP A 298 -4.94 9.55 1.94
CA TRP A 298 -4.07 9.30 0.79
C TRP A 298 -4.49 8.02 0.09
N GLU A 299 -4.45 8.01 -1.24
CA GLU A 299 -4.66 6.80 -2.02
C GLU A 299 -3.60 5.75 -1.66
N PRO A 300 -3.97 4.47 -1.44
CA PRO A 300 -3.04 3.45 -0.94
C PRO A 300 -1.81 3.19 -1.82
N GLU A 301 -1.90 3.44 -3.12
CA GLU A 301 -0.84 3.09 -4.07
C GLU A 301 -0.56 4.22 -5.10
N GLY A 302 -1.13 5.40 -4.89
CA GLY A 302 -1.04 6.47 -5.88
C GLY A 302 -0.70 7.84 -5.28
N ASN A 303 -0.80 8.85 -6.14
CA ASN A 303 -0.50 10.24 -5.80
C ASN A 303 -1.78 11.08 -5.60
N ARG A 304 -2.96 10.42 -5.47
CA ARG A 304 -4.22 11.12 -5.25
C ARG A 304 -4.53 11.24 -3.77
N ILE A 305 -5.07 12.39 -3.41
CA ILE A 305 -5.58 12.64 -2.06
C ILE A 305 -7.08 12.87 -2.16
N ALA A 306 -7.82 12.27 -1.23
CA ALA A 306 -9.22 12.59 -1.02
C ALA A 306 -9.35 13.48 0.22
N SER A 307 -10.17 14.53 0.15
CA SER A 307 -10.48 15.41 1.27
C SER A 307 -11.97 15.74 1.33
N ALA A 308 -12.49 15.91 2.53
CA ALA A 308 -13.91 16.17 2.76
C ALA A 308 -14.17 16.97 4.04
N GLY A 309 -15.31 17.62 4.11
CA GLY A 309 -15.63 18.40 5.31
C GLY A 309 -16.96 19.13 5.31
N GLY A 310 -16.93 20.33 5.89
CA GLY A 310 -18.10 21.15 6.18
C GLY A 310 -18.77 21.79 4.97
N ASP A 311 -18.19 21.70 3.78
CA ASP A 311 -18.81 22.15 2.53
C ASP A 311 -19.65 21.06 1.84
N GLY A 312 -19.75 19.87 2.45
CA GLY A 312 -20.63 18.81 2.01
C GLY A 312 -20.19 18.06 0.75
N VAL A 313 -18.94 18.22 0.33
CA VAL A 313 -18.39 17.55 -0.86
C VAL A 313 -17.14 16.77 -0.52
N VAL A 314 -16.89 15.70 -1.28
CA VAL A 314 -15.59 15.03 -1.30
C VAL A 314 -14.86 15.44 -2.57
N ARG A 315 -13.59 15.81 -2.43
CA ARG A 315 -12.72 16.11 -3.57
C ARG A 315 -11.58 15.10 -3.63
N VAL A 316 -11.32 14.61 -4.83
CA VAL A 316 -10.13 13.84 -5.17
C VAL A 316 -9.25 14.75 -6.02
N TRP A 317 -7.99 14.89 -5.64
CA TRP A 317 -7.05 15.79 -6.28
C TRP A 317 -5.64 15.19 -6.30
N ASP A 318 -4.82 15.64 -7.22
CA ASP A 318 -3.45 15.21 -7.38
C ASP A 318 -2.53 15.91 -6.39
N ALA A 319 -1.72 15.15 -5.65
CA ALA A 319 -0.89 15.66 -4.55
C ALA A 319 0.26 16.57 -5.01
N ASP A 320 0.70 16.45 -6.26
CA ASP A 320 1.82 17.23 -6.79
C ASP A 320 1.36 18.50 -7.50
N SER A 321 0.25 18.45 -8.24
CA SER A 321 -0.27 19.61 -8.97
C SER A 321 -1.34 20.40 -8.20
N THR A 322 -2.01 19.80 -7.21
CA THR A 322 -3.23 20.28 -6.55
C THR A 322 -4.44 20.40 -7.48
N GLU A 323 -4.38 19.77 -8.66
CA GLU A 323 -5.51 19.75 -9.57
C GLU A 323 -6.65 18.91 -8.98
N THR A 324 -7.87 19.47 -8.98
CA THR A 324 -9.06 18.71 -8.58
C THR A 324 -9.46 17.78 -9.72
N LEU A 325 -9.24 16.49 -9.53
CA LEU A 325 -9.57 15.46 -10.51
C LEU A 325 -11.06 15.12 -10.49
N LEU A 326 -11.67 15.14 -9.29
CA LEU A 326 -13.06 14.78 -9.10
C LEU A 326 -13.70 15.52 -7.92
N THR A 327 -14.97 15.89 -8.05
CA THR A 327 -15.80 16.40 -6.95
C THR A 327 -17.06 15.55 -6.81
N TYR A 328 -17.18 14.83 -5.69
CA TYR A 328 -18.34 13.99 -5.40
C TYR A 328 -19.36 14.76 -4.54
N ARG A 329 -20.63 14.81 -5.00
CA ARG A 329 -21.74 15.55 -4.38
C ARG A 329 -22.90 14.65 -3.93
N GLY A 330 -22.70 13.34 -3.79
CA GLY A 330 -23.75 12.39 -3.43
C GLY A 330 -24.41 12.62 -2.07
N HIS A 331 -23.77 13.41 -1.19
CA HIS A 331 -24.33 13.80 0.11
C HIS A 331 -25.34 14.97 0.04
N ALA A 332 -25.47 15.65 -1.10
CA ALA A 332 -26.28 16.86 -1.26
C ALA A 332 -27.79 16.67 -0.98
N TRP A 333 -28.29 15.42 -1.02
CA TRP A 333 -29.70 15.11 -0.73
C TRP A 333 -30.18 15.62 0.64
N LEU A 334 -29.28 15.78 1.60
CA LEU A 334 -29.61 16.27 2.94
C LEU A 334 -29.76 17.80 2.96
N SER A 335 -29.03 18.54 2.10
CA SER A 335 -29.10 19.99 2.01
C SER A 335 -30.48 20.49 1.59
N GLU A 336 -31.21 19.70 0.79
CA GLU A 336 -32.60 19.98 0.42
C GLU A 336 -33.57 19.98 1.62
N LYS A 337 -33.19 19.31 2.71
CA LYS A 337 -34.02 19.16 3.92
C LYS A 337 -33.62 20.09 5.07
N VAL A 338 -32.38 20.54 5.13
CA VAL A 338 -31.82 21.22 6.32
C VAL A 338 -31.17 22.58 6.03
N ASN A 339 -31.28 23.10 4.85
CA ASN A 339 -30.82 24.44 4.43
C ASN A 339 -29.36 24.80 4.76
N TRP A 340 -28.50 23.80 5.02
CA TRP A 340 -27.03 23.91 5.10
C TRP A 340 -26.38 22.66 4.51
N PRO A 341 -25.12 22.73 4.01
CA PRO A 341 -24.44 21.58 3.46
C PRO A 341 -24.17 20.53 4.57
N PRO A 342 -24.46 19.25 4.33
CA PRO A 342 -24.19 18.19 5.29
C PRO A 342 -22.67 18.00 5.44
N LYS A 343 -22.20 17.98 6.68
CA LYS A 343 -20.77 17.73 6.94
C LYS A 343 -20.41 16.29 6.63
N ILE A 344 -19.25 16.09 6.02
CA ILE A 344 -18.67 14.78 5.80
C ILE A 344 -17.54 14.61 6.81
N TYR A 345 -17.67 13.63 7.71
CA TYR A 345 -16.74 13.42 8.83
C TYR A 345 -15.64 12.44 8.52
N THR A 346 -15.87 11.54 7.57
CA THR A 346 -14.95 10.42 7.31
C THR A 346 -14.98 10.02 5.84
N ILE A 347 -13.79 9.71 5.34
CA ILE A 347 -13.54 9.16 4.01
C ILE A 347 -12.51 8.04 4.13
N ALA A 348 -12.62 7.03 3.30
CA ALA A 348 -11.68 5.94 3.25
C ALA A 348 -11.54 5.39 1.84
N TRP A 349 -10.31 5.27 1.37
CA TRP A 349 -9.98 4.59 0.13
C TRP A 349 -10.11 3.07 0.29
N SER A 350 -10.62 2.40 -0.72
CA SER A 350 -10.50 0.95 -0.81
C SER A 350 -9.02 0.56 -1.02
N PRO A 351 -8.58 -0.61 -0.54
CA PRO A 351 -7.16 -1.01 -0.64
C PRO A 351 -6.60 -1.02 -2.07
N GLU A 352 -7.45 -1.25 -3.05
CA GLU A 352 -7.08 -1.22 -4.47
C GLU A 352 -7.02 0.19 -5.08
N GLY A 353 -7.37 1.25 -4.34
CA GLY A 353 -7.33 2.64 -4.81
C GLY A 353 -8.40 3.00 -5.86
N LEU A 354 -9.36 2.13 -6.15
CA LEU A 354 -10.37 2.36 -7.19
C LEU A 354 -11.68 2.96 -6.67
N ARG A 355 -11.98 2.73 -5.39
CA ARG A 355 -13.25 3.16 -4.76
C ARG A 355 -12.99 4.01 -3.53
N LEU A 356 -13.93 4.89 -3.25
CA LEU A 356 -13.99 5.66 -2.01
C LEU A 356 -15.28 5.37 -1.26
N ALA A 357 -15.17 5.29 0.07
CA ALA A 357 -16.32 5.33 0.96
C ALA A 357 -16.34 6.68 1.68
N SER A 358 -17.51 7.31 1.79
CA SER A 358 -17.68 8.59 2.47
C SER A 358 -18.96 8.62 3.31
N ALA A 359 -18.91 9.27 4.47
CA ALA A 359 -20.03 9.40 5.38
C ALA A 359 -19.91 10.64 6.28
N GLY A 360 -21.05 11.06 6.85
CA GLY A 360 -21.09 12.26 7.67
C GLY A 360 -22.46 12.47 8.32
N ASP A 361 -22.98 13.69 8.20
CA ASP A 361 -24.33 14.00 8.63
C ASP A 361 -25.34 13.10 7.92
N GLY A 362 -26.28 12.58 8.69
CA GLY A 362 -27.19 11.55 8.21
C GLY A 362 -26.58 10.16 8.30
N ARG A 363 -27.44 9.16 8.19
CA ARG A 363 -27.15 7.75 8.45
C ARG A 363 -26.61 6.97 7.26
N LYS A 364 -26.34 7.64 6.14
CA LYS A 364 -25.96 7.01 4.89
C LYS A 364 -24.45 6.95 4.73
N VAL A 365 -23.96 5.81 4.24
CA VAL A 365 -22.62 5.65 3.73
C VAL A 365 -22.69 5.46 2.22
N TYR A 366 -21.89 6.19 1.48
CA TYR A 366 -21.78 6.07 0.03
C TYR A 366 -20.46 5.40 -0.33
N VAL A 367 -20.52 4.42 -1.24
CA VAL A 367 -19.35 3.87 -1.93
C VAL A 367 -19.47 4.26 -3.39
N TRP A 368 -18.42 4.82 -3.94
CA TRP A 368 -18.41 5.36 -5.28
C TRP A 368 -17.05 5.15 -5.96
N ASP A 369 -17.07 5.12 -7.27
CA ASP A 369 -15.89 4.97 -8.12
C ASP A 369 -15.04 6.24 -8.07
N ALA A 370 -13.78 6.12 -7.70
CA ALA A 370 -12.89 7.25 -7.45
C ALA A 370 -12.39 7.95 -8.74
N THR A 371 -12.67 7.36 -9.90
CA THR A 371 -12.30 7.93 -11.21
C THR A 371 -13.48 8.63 -11.87
N THR A 372 -14.66 8.00 -11.82
CA THR A 372 -15.86 8.50 -12.50
C THR A 372 -16.80 9.30 -11.61
N GLY A 373 -16.68 9.13 -10.28
CA GLY A 373 -17.62 9.71 -9.32
C GLY A 373 -18.98 9.01 -9.27
N GLN A 374 -19.14 7.88 -9.96
CA GLN A 374 -20.40 7.16 -9.97
C GLN A 374 -20.61 6.43 -8.64
N THR A 375 -21.80 6.61 -8.04
CA THR A 375 -22.18 5.86 -6.83
C THR A 375 -22.38 4.38 -7.16
N ILE A 376 -21.62 3.52 -6.51
CA ILE A 376 -21.68 2.05 -6.67
C ILE A 376 -22.74 1.46 -5.74
N THR A 377 -22.75 1.89 -4.47
CA THR A 377 -23.71 1.41 -3.49
C THR A 377 -23.95 2.44 -2.38
N GLU A 378 -25.11 2.38 -1.79
CA GLU A 378 -25.53 3.19 -0.66
C GLU A 378 -25.90 2.26 0.51
N TYR A 379 -25.32 2.48 1.68
CA TYR A 379 -25.64 1.75 2.88
C TYR A 379 -26.51 2.59 3.83
N ASN A 380 -27.73 2.12 4.13
CA ASN A 380 -28.73 2.79 4.96
C ASN A 380 -29.02 2.03 6.27
N GLY A 381 -28.13 1.17 6.72
CA GLY A 381 -28.38 0.26 7.84
C GLY A 381 -28.35 0.91 9.23
N HIS A 382 -27.74 2.09 9.38
CA HIS A 382 -27.72 2.83 10.64
C HIS A 382 -29.11 3.39 10.97
N SER A 383 -29.50 3.33 12.26
CA SER A 383 -30.82 3.71 12.75
C SER A 383 -30.78 5.07 13.47
N GLY A 384 -31.95 5.75 13.51
CA GLY A 384 -32.12 7.04 14.17
C GLY A 384 -32.16 8.26 13.23
N VAL A 385 -33.00 9.25 13.59
CA VAL A 385 -33.30 10.41 12.73
C VAL A 385 -32.14 11.39 12.62
N LEU A 386 -31.28 11.45 13.64
CA LEU A 386 -30.11 12.35 13.75
C LEU A 386 -28.79 11.57 13.85
N SER A 387 -28.75 10.40 13.24
CA SER A 387 -27.55 9.54 13.31
C SER A 387 -26.47 10.03 12.34
N ASN A 388 -25.28 10.27 12.87
CA ASN A 388 -24.10 10.66 12.09
C ASN A 388 -23.08 9.52 12.08
N VAL A 389 -22.53 9.24 10.91
CA VAL A 389 -21.47 8.25 10.77
C VAL A 389 -20.11 8.95 10.88
N PHE A 390 -19.36 8.64 11.93
CA PHE A 390 -18.11 9.31 12.26
C PHE A 390 -16.85 8.58 11.79
N ALA A 391 -16.94 7.28 11.56
CA ALA A 391 -15.79 6.51 11.13
C ALA A 391 -16.14 5.43 10.12
N LEU A 392 -15.25 5.23 9.17
CA LEU A 392 -15.27 4.22 8.13
C LEU A 392 -13.91 3.54 8.03
N ALA A 393 -13.91 2.24 7.82
CA ALA A 393 -12.70 1.49 7.50
C ALA A 393 -13.01 0.38 6.51
N TRP A 394 -12.21 0.24 5.46
CA TRP A 394 -12.25 -0.88 4.54
C TRP A 394 -11.53 -2.09 5.13
N SER A 395 -12.06 -3.28 4.87
CA SER A 395 -11.30 -4.52 5.10
C SER A 395 -10.11 -4.57 4.16
N PRO A 396 -8.97 -5.16 4.57
CA PRO A 396 -7.77 -5.26 3.72
C PRO A 396 -7.99 -5.97 2.39
N ASP A 397 -9.01 -6.86 2.31
CA ASP A 397 -9.41 -7.55 1.09
C ASP A 397 -10.34 -6.72 0.17
N GLY A 398 -10.67 -5.48 0.54
CA GLY A 398 -11.54 -4.59 -0.22
C GLY A 398 -13.00 -5.05 -0.37
N LYS A 399 -13.42 -6.09 0.35
CA LYS A 399 -14.77 -6.67 0.19
C LYS A 399 -15.79 -6.12 1.17
N ARG A 400 -15.36 -5.69 2.35
CA ARG A 400 -16.22 -5.24 3.45
C ARG A 400 -15.85 -3.85 3.95
N ILE A 401 -16.81 -3.18 4.52
CA ILE A 401 -16.63 -1.89 5.19
C ILE A 401 -17.15 -2.01 6.62
N ALA A 402 -16.40 -1.50 7.57
CA ALA A 402 -16.86 -1.23 8.92
C ALA A 402 -17.26 0.24 9.02
N SER A 403 -18.43 0.52 9.57
CA SER A 403 -18.94 1.88 9.80
C SER A 403 -19.39 2.04 11.25
N ALA A 404 -19.02 3.17 11.86
CA ALA A 404 -19.39 3.49 13.24
C ALA A 404 -20.28 4.74 13.27
N CYS A 405 -21.39 4.60 13.98
CA CYS A 405 -22.35 5.67 14.19
C CYS A 405 -22.31 6.17 15.62
N SER A 406 -22.42 7.49 15.79
CA SER A 406 -22.49 8.13 17.08
C SER A 406 -23.56 9.20 17.04
N THR A 407 -24.54 9.08 17.93
CA THR A 407 -25.51 10.16 18.20
C THR A 407 -25.99 10.16 19.63
N ALA A 408 -26.48 11.28 20.04
CA ALA A 408 -27.05 11.55 21.35
C ALA A 408 -28.30 10.71 21.69
N GLY A 409 -28.63 9.65 20.93
CA GLY A 409 -29.88 8.97 21.18
C GLY A 409 -30.00 7.49 20.82
N PHE A 410 -29.63 7.00 19.65
CA PHE A 410 -30.28 5.78 19.16
C PHE A 410 -29.39 4.72 18.49
N ASP A 411 -28.29 5.04 17.79
CA ASP A 411 -27.44 4.03 17.17
C ASP A 411 -25.99 4.12 17.70
N LYS A 412 -25.58 3.10 18.44
CA LYS A 412 -24.28 3.00 19.10
C LYS A 412 -23.57 1.74 18.64
N THR A 413 -23.77 1.40 17.37
CA THR A 413 -23.31 0.16 16.80
C THR A 413 -22.20 0.38 15.79
N VAL A 414 -21.37 -0.63 15.66
CA VAL A 414 -20.49 -0.82 14.52
C VAL A 414 -21.17 -1.78 13.57
N HIS A 415 -21.29 -1.43 12.32
CA HIS A 415 -21.82 -2.31 11.28
C HIS A 415 -20.68 -2.74 10.37
N ILE A 416 -20.62 -4.03 10.04
CA ILE A 416 -19.79 -4.57 8.97
C ILE A 416 -20.70 -5.05 7.86
N TRP A 417 -20.46 -4.57 6.67
CA TRP A 417 -21.29 -4.87 5.51
C TRP A 417 -20.45 -5.00 4.24
N ASN A 418 -20.96 -5.73 3.24
CA ASN A 418 -20.29 -5.91 1.98
C ASN A 418 -20.32 -4.61 1.16
N ALA A 419 -19.19 -4.26 0.57
CA ALA A 419 -19.05 -3.08 -0.29
C ALA A 419 -19.78 -3.21 -1.65
N LYS A 420 -20.43 -4.36 -1.91
CA LYS A 420 -21.30 -4.60 -3.07
C LYS A 420 -22.77 -4.59 -2.64
N PRO A 421 -23.74 -4.23 -3.53
CA PRO A 421 -25.15 -4.22 -3.20
C PRO A 421 -25.67 -5.59 -2.70
N GLY A 422 -26.55 -5.59 -1.69
CA GLY A 422 -27.26 -6.78 -1.22
C GLY A 422 -26.49 -7.71 -0.27
N GLY A 423 -25.33 -7.30 0.24
CA GLY A 423 -24.49 -8.14 1.10
C GLY A 423 -24.95 -8.24 2.55
N ALA A 424 -24.55 -9.33 3.23
CA ALA A 424 -24.82 -9.58 4.64
C ALA A 424 -24.26 -8.47 5.54
N VAL A 425 -24.99 -8.16 6.61
CA VAL A 425 -24.62 -7.15 7.61
C VAL A 425 -24.41 -7.80 8.95
N LEU A 426 -23.23 -7.62 9.55
CA LEU A 426 -22.97 -7.92 10.94
C LEU A 426 -23.11 -6.63 11.76
N ARG A 427 -23.86 -6.67 12.84
CA ARG A 427 -24.05 -5.52 13.73
C ARG A 427 -23.45 -5.83 15.10
N TYR A 428 -22.55 -4.96 15.54
CA TYR A 428 -21.94 -5.06 16.87
C TYR A 428 -22.58 -4.01 17.77
N ASN A 429 -23.20 -4.48 18.83
CA ASN A 429 -23.76 -3.59 19.83
C ASN A 429 -22.66 -3.25 20.86
N SER A 430 -22.30 -1.97 20.98
CA SER A 430 -21.33 -1.52 21.99
C SER A 430 -21.85 -1.63 23.43
N SER A 431 -23.14 -1.91 23.62
CA SER A 431 -23.77 -2.03 24.95
C SER A 431 -23.75 -3.46 25.49
N TYR A 432 -22.58 -3.99 25.84
CA TYR A 432 -22.52 -5.12 26.76
C TYR A 432 -22.56 -4.56 28.19
N GLY A 433 -23.74 -4.57 28.83
CA GLY A 433 -23.94 -4.15 30.21
C GLY A 433 -25.05 -3.11 30.40
N LEU A 434 -25.53 -2.97 31.65
CA LEU A 434 -26.67 -2.16 32.10
C LEU A 434 -26.53 -0.62 31.98
N ILE A 435 -25.51 -0.11 31.28
CA ILE A 435 -25.32 1.33 31.13
C ILE A 435 -25.58 1.71 29.65
N PRO A 436 -26.75 2.28 29.33
CA PRO A 436 -27.02 2.85 28.03
C PRO A 436 -26.30 4.20 27.93
N ASN A 437 -25.67 4.51 26.81
CA ASN A 437 -25.29 5.88 26.34
C ASN A 437 -23.83 6.16 25.97
N PHE A 438 -23.10 5.22 25.36
CA PHE A 438 -21.76 5.59 24.86
C PHE A 438 -21.69 5.50 23.33
N SER A 439 -21.27 6.61 22.71
CA SER A 439 -21.05 6.73 21.27
C SER A 439 -19.79 5.98 20.83
N VAL A 440 -19.77 5.46 19.59
CA VAL A 440 -18.56 4.94 18.94
C VAL A 440 -17.96 6.05 18.09
N SER A 441 -16.73 6.44 18.38
CA SER A 441 -16.05 7.57 17.70
C SER A 441 -15.15 7.11 16.55
N SER A 442 -14.58 5.90 16.61
CA SER A 442 -13.67 5.39 15.58
C SER A 442 -13.77 3.88 15.42
N VAL A 443 -13.44 3.42 14.23
CA VAL A 443 -13.35 2.00 13.88
C VAL A 443 -12.14 1.78 12.94
N ALA A 444 -11.40 0.71 13.17
CA ALA A 444 -10.26 0.34 12.34
C ALA A 444 -10.17 -1.18 12.14
N TRP A 445 -9.87 -1.63 10.93
CA TRP A 445 -9.57 -3.03 10.62
C TRP A 445 -8.12 -3.36 10.95
N SER A 446 -7.89 -4.56 11.48
CA SER A 446 -6.53 -5.11 11.57
C SER A 446 -5.96 -5.33 10.17
N PRO A 447 -4.64 -5.19 9.96
CA PRO A 447 -4.01 -5.45 8.66
C PRO A 447 -4.24 -6.87 8.14
N GLN A 448 -4.45 -7.84 9.06
CA GLN A 448 -4.76 -9.23 8.74
C GLN A 448 -6.24 -9.46 8.35
N GLY A 449 -7.10 -8.47 8.58
CA GLY A 449 -8.52 -8.54 8.24
C GLY A 449 -9.38 -9.44 9.16
N ASP A 450 -8.80 -9.96 10.23
CA ASP A 450 -9.44 -10.89 11.18
C ASP A 450 -10.11 -10.17 12.36
N ARG A 451 -9.68 -8.94 12.69
CA ARG A 451 -10.16 -8.17 13.85
C ARG A 451 -10.55 -6.75 13.48
N ILE A 452 -11.42 -6.20 14.31
CA ILE A 452 -11.79 -4.78 14.27
C ILE A 452 -11.56 -4.18 15.66
N ALA A 453 -10.95 -3.01 15.68
CA ALA A 453 -10.87 -2.16 16.86
C ALA A 453 -11.94 -1.07 16.78
N SER A 454 -12.63 -0.80 17.88
CA SER A 454 -13.54 0.33 18.00
C SER A 454 -13.34 1.07 19.31
N THR A 455 -13.40 2.40 19.27
CA THR A 455 -13.35 3.25 20.45
C THR A 455 -14.76 3.56 20.92
N CYS A 456 -14.95 3.57 22.23
CA CYS A 456 -16.25 3.81 22.85
C CYS A 456 -16.15 4.93 23.87
N GLY A 457 -17.19 5.78 23.95
CA GLY A 457 -17.28 6.88 24.93
C GLY A 457 -17.31 6.45 26.41
N ASP A 458 -17.28 5.13 26.68
CA ASP A 458 -17.09 4.56 28.02
C ASP A 458 -15.62 4.41 28.42
N LYS A 459 -14.71 5.12 27.77
CA LYS A 459 -13.25 5.07 27.97
C LYS A 459 -12.66 3.69 27.64
N SER A 460 -13.27 2.95 26.76
CA SER A 460 -12.78 1.62 26.37
C SER A 460 -12.56 1.49 24.87
N ILE A 461 -11.59 0.64 24.54
CA ILE A 461 -11.38 0.10 23.21
C ILE A 461 -11.88 -1.34 23.23
N ARG A 462 -12.57 -1.72 22.17
CA ARG A 462 -13.09 -3.07 22.02
C ARG A 462 -12.53 -3.69 20.76
N LEU A 463 -12.08 -4.94 20.90
CA LEU A 463 -11.66 -5.77 19.79
C LEU A 463 -12.75 -6.80 19.49
N TRP A 464 -13.04 -6.97 18.22
CA TRP A 464 -14.07 -7.84 17.68
C TRP A 464 -13.50 -8.78 16.63
N ASP A 465 -13.96 -10.00 16.61
CA ASP A 465 -13.75 -10.92 15.50
C ASP A 465 -14.53 -10.43 14.27
N ALA A 466 -13.82 -10.16 13.19
CA ALA A 466 -14.38 -9.54 11.98
C ALA A 466 -15.28 -10.48 11.16
N THR A 467 -15.25 -11.78 11.44
CA THR A 467 -16.07 -12.80 10.75
C THR A 467 -17.32 -13.14 11.52
N THR A 468 -17.19 -13.35 12.83
CA THR A 468 -18.30 -13.82 13.67
C THR A 468 -19.03 -12.71 14.41
N GLY A 469 -18.41 -11.54 14.54
CA GLY A 469 -18.97 -10.46 15.32
C GLY A 469 -18.86 -10.62 16.83
N LYS A 470 -18.12 -11.60 17.29
CA LYS A 470 -17.97 -11.84 18.73
C LYS A 470 -16.93 -10.89 19.33
N PRO A 471 -17.13 -10.38 20.56
CA PRO A 471 -16.12 -9.60 21.26
C PRO A 471 -14.93 -10.50 21.60
N ILE A 472 -13.71 -10.00 21.32
CA ILE A 472 -12.45 -10.67 21.68
C ILE A 472 -11.93 -10.11 23.00
N SER A 473 -11.80 -8.78 23.09
CA SER A 473 -11.22 -8.11 24.27
C SER A 473 -11.81 -6.71 24.47
N ARG A 474 -11.71 -6.23 25.69
CA ARG A 474 -12.04 -4.86 26.07
C ARG A 474 -10.91 -4.27 26.92
N PHE A 475 -10.32 -3.18 26.45
CA PHE A 475 -9.27 -2.46 27.17
C PHE A 475 -9.79 -1.11 27.67
N ARG A 476 -9.37 -0.67 28.84
CA ARG A 476 -9.65 0.66 29.35
C ARG A 476 -8.49 1.57 29.06
N THR A 477 -8.78 2.83 28.68
CA THR A 477 -7.79 3.88 28.47
C THR A 477 -7.75 4.82 29.66
N SER A 478 -6.65 5.57 29.79
CA SER A 478 -6.53 6.63 30.78
C SER A 478 -7.32 7.88 30.39
N ALA A 479 -7.67 8.02 29.12
CA ALA A 479 -8.34 9.20 28.57
C ALA A 479 -9.85 9.21 28.83
N ASP A 480 -10.39 10.42 28.98
CA ASP A 480 -11.85 10.62 29.10
C ASP A 480 -12.60 10.38 27.79
N TRP A 481 -11.95 10.63 26.66
CA TRP A 481 -12.47 10.43 25.33
C TRP A 481 -11.37 10.01 24.35
N VAL A 482 -11.60 8.97 23.55
CA VAL A 482 -10.72 8.55 22.47
C VAL A 482 -11.36 8.91 21.14
N TYR A 483 -10.72 9.78 20.37
CA TYR A 483 -11.25 10.21 19.07
C TYR A 483 -10.97 9.20 17.96
N THR A 484 -9.73 8.70 17.87
CA THR A 484 -9.31 7.81 16.78
C THR A 484 -8.49 6.64 17.31
N VAL A 485 -8.64 5.47 16.68
CA VAL A 485 -7.80 4.29 16.85
C VAL A 485 -7.22 3.87 15.51
N ALA A 486 -5.94 3.53 15.49
CA ALA A 486 -5.24 3.02 14.31
C ALA A 486 -4.41 1.79 14.64
N TRP A 487 -4.46 0.76 13.79
CA TRP A 487 -3.60 -0.41 13.89
C TRP A 487 -2.21 -0.10 13.33
N SER A 488 -1.17 -0.59 13.99
CA SER A 488 0.17 -0.62 13.39
C SER A 488 0.18 -1.55 12.17
N PRO A 489 1.04 -1.30 11.16
CA PRO A 489 1.11 -2.12 9.96
C PRO A 489 1.39 -3.61 10.23
N ASP A 490 2.06 -3.94 11.32
CA ASP A 490 2.32 -5.32 11.76
C ASP A 490 1.15 -5.98 12.52
N GLY A 491 0.08 -5.20 12.85
CA GLY A 491 -1.09 -5.67 13.59
C GLY A 491 -0.86 -5.99 15.08
N ARG A 492 0.30 -5.61 15.63
CA ARG A 492 0.67 -5.92 17.03
C ARG A 492 0.34 -4.80 18.01
N ARG A 493 0.18 -3.57 17.51
CA ARG A 493 -0.04 -2.39 18.34
C ARG A 493 -1.27 -1.62 17.87
N LEU A 494 -1.86 -0.90 18.80
CA LEU A 494 -2.93 0.07 18.56
C LEU A 494 -2.43 1.45 18.97
N ALA A 495 -2.62 2.45 18.13
CA ALA A 495 -2.38 3.85 18.46
C ALA A 495 -3.71 4.56 18.70
N LEU A 496 -3.77 5.42 19.68
CA LEU A 496 -4.96 6.15 20.12
C LEU A 496 -4.71 7.65 20.12
N ALA A 497 -5.67 8.39 19.63
CA ALA A 497 -5.73 9.85 19.75
C ALA A 497 -6.76 10.23 20.83
N ASN A 498 -6.33 10.92 21.86
CA ASN A 498 -7.08 11.15 23.08
C ASN A 498 -7.50 12.62 23.26
N GLY A 499 -8.68 12.83 23.85
CA GLY A 499 -9.21 14.16 24.14
C GLY A 499 -8.47 14.94 25.24
N ASN A 500 -7.66 14.26 26.05
CA ASN A 500 -6.84 14.84 27.12
C ASN A 500 -5.44 15.26 26.65
N SER A 501 -5.27 15.61 25.39
CA SER A 501 -4.01 16.07 24.77
C SER A 501 -2.91 15.00 24.66
N THR A 502 -3.24 13.72 24.89
CA THR A 502 -2.27 12.62 24.80
C THR A 502 -2.50 11.74 23.57
N ALA A 503 -1.46 11.03 23.15
CA ALA A 503 -1.59 9.88 22.28
C ALA A 503 -0.97 8.65 22.95
N GLU A 504 -1.56 7.48 22.78
CA GLU A 504 -1.11 6.26 23.43
C GLU A 504 -0.84 5.15 22.41
N ILE A 505 0.16 4.31 22.68
CA ILE A 505 0.38 3.05 21.97
C ILE A 505 0.11 1.91 22.94
N LEU A 506 -0.74 0.96 22.53
CA LEU A 506 -1.09 -0.23 23.28
C LEU A 506 -0.64 -1.50 22.55
N ASP A 507 -0.30 -2.52 23.31
CA ASP A 507 -0.21 -3.89 22.80
C ASP A 507 -1.62 -4.44 22.48
N SER A 508 -1.83 -4.87 21.24
CA SER A 508 -3.16 -5.26 20.76
C SER A 508 -3.69 -6.58 21.36
N SER A 509 -2.83 -7.39 21.95
CA SER A 509 -3.22 -8.66 22.56
C SER A 509 -3.56 -8.53 24.05
N THR A 510 -2.83 -7.68 24.75
CA THR A 510 -2.94 -7.53 26.21
C THR A 510 -3.67 -6.25 26.64
N GLY A 511 -3.72 -5.23 25.77
CA GLY A 511 -4.22 -3.90 26.07
C GLY A 511 -3.29 -3.08 26.99
N ARG A 512 -2.07 -3.56 27.23
CA ARG A 512 -1.07 -2.83 28.01
C ARG A 512 -0.63 -1.59 27.25
N ILE A 513 -0.64 -0.44 27.93
CA ILE A 513 -0.05 0.80 27.41
C ILE A 513 1.47 0.60 27.34
N LEU A 514 2.02 0.70 26.12
CA LEU A 514 3.45 0.60 25.85
C LEU A 514 4.12 1.96 25.91
N LEU A 515 3.41 3.01 25.48
CA LEU A 515 3.91 4.36 25.39
C LEU A 515 2.78 5.38 25.49
N THR A 516 3.04 6.52 26.14
CA THR A 516 2.16 7.69 26.17
C THR A 516 2.95 8.90 25.67
N TYR A 517 2.43 9.58 24.66
CA TYR A 517 2.95 10.82 24.11
C TYR A 517 2.18 12.01 24.67
N ASN A 518 2.88 13.00 25.23
CA ASN A 518 2.31 14.16 25.93
C ASN A 518 2.74 15.50 25.29
N GLY A 519 3.11 15.52 24.02
CA GLY A 519 3.65 16.72 23.35
C GLY A 519 2.61 17.76 22.94
N HIS A 520 1.34 17.37 22.81
CA HIS A 520 0.26 18.29 22.44
C HIS A 520 -0.31 19.07 23.64
N HIS A 521 -0.82 20.28 23.37
CA HIS A 521 -1.41 21.15 24.38
C HIS A 521 -2.95 21.06 24.46
N GLU A 522 -3.58 20.55 23.40
CA GLU A 522 -5.02 20.33 23.31
C GLU A 522 -5.33 18.92 22.79
N GLY A 523 -6.62 18.55 22.74
CA GLY A 523 -7.07 17.23 22.35
C GLY A 523 -6.54 16.78 20.99
N VAL A 524 -5.99 15.58 20.95
CA VAL A 524 -5.48 14.92 19.74
C VAL A 524 -6.66 14.33 18.96
N ARG A 525 -6.92 14.81 17.75
CA ARG A 525 -8.09 14.44 16.93
C ARG A 525 -7.88 13.19 16.12
N ASP A 526 -6.69 13.06 15.53
CA ASP A 526 -6.38 11.97 14.62
C ASP A 526 -4.95 11.48 14.81
N ILE A 527 -4.72 10.21 14.44
CA ILE A 527 -3.44 9.55 14.56
C ILE A 527 -3.25 8.55 13.41
N ALA A 528 -2.10 8.59 12.78
CA ALA A 528 -1.76 7.71 11.67
C ALA A 528 -0.36 7.14 11.81
N TRP A 529 -0.20 5.84 11.58
CA TRP A 529 1.09 5.16 11.50
C TRP A 529 1.78 5.46 10.17
N SER A 530 3.10 5.65 10.19
CA SER A 530 3.90 5.56 8.97
C SER A 530 3.82 4.14 8.38
N PRO A 531 3.93 3.98 7.05
CA PRO A 531 3.82 2.67 6.40
C PRO A 531 4.79 1.61 6.94
N ASP A 532 5.98 2.03 7.41
CA ASP A 532 6.99 1.16 8.02
C ASP A 532 6.73 0.86 9.51
N GLY A 533 5.74 1.52 10.13
CA GLY A 533 5.39 1.35 11.54
C GLY A 533 6.42 1.90 12.54
N SER A 534 7.39 2.69 12.07
CA SER A 534 8.43 3.27 12.92
C SER A 534 8.02 4.60 13.56
N ARG A 535 7.07 5.32 12.95
CA ARG A 535 6.65 6.67 13.36
C ARG A 535 5.14 6.78 13.44
N LEU A 536 4.69 7.81 14.14
CA LEU A 536 3.31 8.24 14.18
C LEU A 536 3.20 9.73 13.83
N ALA A 537 2.11 10.08 13.17
CA ALA A 537 1.69 11.47 12.99
C ALA A 537 0.40 11.69 13.78
N THR A 538 0.32 12.80 14.51
CA THR A 538 -0.86 13.19 15.30
C THR A 538 -1.31 14.59 14.94
N ALA A 539 -2.62 14.77 14.71
CA ALA A 539 -3.26 16.06 14.46
C ALA A 539 -4.07 16.51 15.69
N SER A 540 -3.95 17.76 16.10
CA SER A 540 -4.52 18.26 17.36
C SER A 540 -5.31 19.57 17.21
N ASN A 541 -6.18 19.80 18.18
CA ASN A 541 -6.88 21.09 18.35
C ASN A 541 -5.91 22.25 18.63
N ASP A 542 -4.67 21.99 19.07
CA ASP A 542 -3.64 23.00 19.25
C ASP A 542 -3.09 23.59 17.93
N THR A 543 -3.71 23.25 16.80
CA THR A 543 -3.38 23.68 15.44
C THR A 543 -2.17 23.01 14.83
N THR A 544 -1.48 22.13 15.55
CA THR A 544 -0.24 21.49 15.13
C THR A 544 -0.41 20.04 14.66
N VAL A 545 0.56 19.55 13.90
CA VAL A 545 0.74 18.13 13.61
C VAL A 545 2.13 17.71 14.09
N HIS A 546 2.20 16.70 14.94
CA HIS A 546 3.47 16.20 15.45
C HIS A 546 3.84 14.88 14.78
N ILE A 547 5.11 14.72 14.39
CA ILE A 547 5.71 13.43 14.04
C ILE A 547 6.55 12.97 15.24
N TRP A 548 6.38 11.73 15.65
CA TRP A 548 7.12 11.15 16.76
C TRP A 548 7.49 9.69 16.53
N ASP A 549 8.59 9.27 17.14
CA ASP A 549 9.11 7.92 17.06
C ASP A 549 8.23 6.96 17.88
N ALA A 550 7.77 5.88 17.26
CA ALA A 550 6.81 4.96 17.86
C ALA A 550 7.40 4.02 18.91
N ALA A 551 8.72 3.92 19.02
CA ALA A 551 9.40 3.10 20.02
C ALA A 551 9.80 3.89 21.26
N THR A 552 10.21 5.15 21.08
CA THR A 552 10.75 5.99 22.15
C THR A 552 9.79 7.08 22.62
N GLY A 553 8.82 7.48 21.79
CA GLY A 553 7.94 8.63 22.03
C GLY A 553 8.63 9.98 21.83
N THR A 554 9.82 9.99 21.23
CA THR A 554 10.54 11.23 20.95
C THR A 554 9.85 12.00 19.84
N CYS A 555 9.54 13.29 20.06
CA CYS A 555 9.07 14.17 19.02
C CYS A 555 10.18 14.43 18.02
N LEU A 556 9.91 14.14 16.75
CA LEU A 556 10.86 14.31 15.64
C LEU A 556 10.64 15.63 14.91
N TYR A 557 9.38 16.06 14.80
CA TYR A 557 9.02 17.29 14.12
C TYR A 557 7.63 17.79 14.57
N ILE A 558 7.46 19.12 14.58
CA ILE A 558 6.19 19.79 14.81
C ILE A 558 5.90 20.69 13.61
N HIS A 559 4.75 20.45 12.98
CA HIS A 559 4.22 21.27 11.90
C HIS A 559 3.22 22.26 12.47
N GLU A 560 3.51 23.58 12.36
CA GLU A 560 2.76 24.68 12.97
C GLU A 560 2.09 25.62 11.96
N GLU A 561 2.02 25.23 10.68
CA GLU A 561 1.60 26.12 9.59
C GLU A 561 0.07 26.20 9.41
N HIS A 562 -0.72 25.39 10.13
CA HIS A 562 -2.16 25.52 10.14
C HIS A 562 -2.61 26.62 11.11
N THR A 563 -3.64 27.39 10.71
CA THR A 563 -4.14 28.53 11.49
C THR A 563 -5.38 28.22 12.32
N ALA A 564 -5.88 26.97 12.24
CA ALA A 564 -7.00 26.47 13.04
C ALA A 564 -6.77 24.99 13.36
N TRP A 565 -7.65 24.40 14.17
CA TRP A 565 -7.58 23.00 14.58
C TRP A 565 -7.22 22.08 13.43
N THR A 566 -6.20 21.25 13.60
CA THR A 566 -5.94 20.15 12.69
C THR A 566 -6.85 18.98 13.04
N THR A 567 -7.49 18.43 12.03
CA THR A 567 -8.64 17.51 12.19
C THR A 567 -8.32 16.09 11.78
N SER A 568 -7.44 15.93 10.78
CA SER A 568 -7.10 14.64 10.22
C SER A 568 -5.69 14.65 9.62
N VAL A 569 -5.02 13.51 9.61
CA VAL A 569 -3.66 13.33 9.11
C VAL A 569 -3.52 11.99 8.39
N ALA A 570 -2.81 11.98 7.26
CA ALA A 570 -2.54 10.78 6.48
C ALA A 570 -1.12 10.77 5.95
N TRP A 571 -0.43 9.64 6.07
CA TRP A 571 0.87 9.40 5.44
C TRP A 571 0.70 9.05 3.98
N SER A 572 1.63 9.52 3.14
CA SER A 572 1.78 8.99 1.79
C SER A 572 2.19 7.51 1.82
N PRO A 573 1.84 6.71 0.80
CA PRO A 573 2.17 5.29 0.76
C PRO A 573 3.68 5.00 0.83
N ASP A 574 4.51 5.91 0.34
CA ASP A 574 5.97 5.84 0.38
C ASP A 574 6.57 6.29 1.72
N GLY A 575 5.74 6.80 2.64
CA GLY A 575 6.17 7.30 3.95
C GLY A 575 6.98 8.58 3.94
N THR A 576 7.10 9.27 2.79
CA THR A 576 7.92 10.48 2.66
C THR A 576 7.17 11.77 2.95
N ARG A 577 5.84 11.77 2.76
CA ARG A 577 4.99 12.96 2.88
C ARG A 577 3.82 12.72 3.85
N ILE A 578 3.31 13.80 4.38
CA ILE A 578 2.07 13.86 5.15
C ILE A 578 1.10 14.81 4.48
N ALA A 579 -0.17 14.42 4.46
CA ALA A 579 -1.29 15.31 4.20
C ALA A 579 -2.01 15.60 5.52
N SER A 580 -2.15 16.87 5.88
CA SER A 580 -2.86 17.32 7.08
C SER A 580 -4.04 18.22 6.71
N ALA A 581 -5.20 17.96 7.30
CA ALA A 581 -6.44 18.72 7.10
C ALA A 581 -6.76 19.58 8.30
N SER A 582 -7.37 20.75 8.07
CA SER A 582 -7.66 21.71 9.13
C SER A 582 -9.00 22.43 8.97
N ASN A 583 -9.48 22.95 10.09
CA ASN A 583 -10.60 23.88 10.14
C ASN A 583 -10.27 25.22 9.47
N ASP A 584 -9.01 25.49 9.11
CA ASP A 584 -8.63 26.64 8.27
C ASP A 584 -9.04 26.48 6.80
N LYS A 585 -9.75 25.41 6.46
CA LYS A 585 -10.27 25.05 5.14
C LYS A 585 -9.21 24.58 4.14
N THR A 586 -8.01 24.26 4.61
CA THR A 586 -6.92 23.80 3.76
C THR A 586 -6.55 22.35 4.06
N VAL A 587 -5.92 21.72 3.08
CA VAL A 587 -5.09 20.54 3.26
C VAL A 587 -3.66 20.91 2.86
N GLN A 588 -2.70 20.65 3.71
CA GLN A 588 -1.29 20.88 3.43
C GLN A 588 -0.59 19.55 3.20
N VAL A 589 0.24 19.46 2.14
CA VAL A 589 1.11 18.33 1.84
C VAL A 589 2.54 18.75 2.08
N TRP A 590 3.24 18.05 2.96
CA TRP A 590 4.58 18.44 3.40
C TRP A 590 5.49 17.24 3.66
N GLN A 591 6.82 17.52 3.67
CA GLN A 591 7.88 16.52 3.85
C GLN A 591 7.89 15.97 5.27
N ALA A 592 7.80 14.65 5.40
CA ALA A 592 7.80 13.95 6.69
C ALA A 592 9.17 13.40 7.11
N VAL A 593 10.08 13.22 6.18
CA VAL A 593 11.43 12.64 6.40
C VAL A 593 12.48 13.26 5.51
#